data_e594839f46c4411af4b1ea9a7ce3b70a
#
_entry.id   e594839f46c4411af4b1ea9a7ce3b70a
#
_cell.length_a   1.000
_cell.length_b   1.000
_cell.length_c   1.000
_cell.angle_alpha   90.00
_cell.angle_beta   90.00
_cell.angle_gamma   90.00
#
_symmetry.space_group_name_H-M   'P 1'
#
loop_
_entity.id
_entity.type
_entity.pdbx_description
1 polymer ?
#
loop_
_entity_poly.entity_id
_entity_poly.type
_entity_poly.pdbx_seq_one_letter_code
_entity_poly.pdbx_strand_id
1 'polypeptide(L)'
;MKYYSIGEFANKIGKTVQTLRNWDKNGSLKPHHITEGGTRYYSQEQLNHFLGLKSKTKLNKKTIGYCRVSSHKQKDDLERQIENVKTYMYAKGYQFEIISDIGSGINYNKKGLNQLIDMITNLEVDKIVVLYKDRLIRFGYELIENICEKYGTTIEIIDNTEKTEE
;
A
#
# COMPACT_ATOMS: atom_id res chain seq x y z
N MET A 1 10.09 10.93 14.79
CA MET A 1 11.16 10.25 14.04
C MET A 1 11.98 9.41 15.01
N LYS A 2 12.30 8.18 14.66
CA LYS A 2 13.04 7.28 15.56
C LYS A 2 14.54 7.28 15.21
N TYR A 3 15.39 7.38 16.22
CA TYR A 3 16.84 7.33 16.08
C TYR A 3 17.43 6.15 16.86
N TYR A 4 18.55 5.66 16.38
CA TYR A 4 19.30 4.56 16.99
C TYR A 4 20.73 5.00 17.29
N SER A 5 21.23 4.63 18.46
CA SER A 5 22.66 4.78 18.76
C SER A 5 23.49 3.89 17.82
N ILE A 6 24.80 4.19 17.71
CA ILE A 6 25.71 3.41 16.87
C ILE A 6 25.68 1.91 17.23
N GLY A 7 25.60 1.59 18.52
CA GLY A 7 25.50 0.20 18.98
C GLY A 7 24.21 -0.49 18.57
N GLU A 8 23.07 0.20 18.74
CA GLU A 8 21.75 -0.30 18.34
C GLU A 8 21.65 -0.48 16.83
N PHE A 9 22.14 0.49 16.06
CA PHE A 9 22.12 0.43 14.61
C PHE A 9 23.02 -0.70 14.09
N ALA A 10 24.23 -0.84 14.62
CA ALA A 10 25.17 -1.91 14.26
C ALA A 10 24.54 -3.30 14.49
N ASN A 11 23.89 -3.50 15.63
CA ASN A 11 23.20 -4.75 15.94
C ASN A 11 22.07 -5.06 14.95
N LYS A 12 21.27 -4.05 14.59
CA LYS A 12 20.15 -4.21 13.66
C LYS A 12 20.58 -4.58 12.22
N ILE A 13 21.73 -4.11 11.78
CA ILE A 13 22.25 -4.38 10.42
C ILE A 13 23.26 -5.54 10.40
N GLY A 14 23.54 -6.18 11.53
CA GLY A 14 24.49 -7.29 11.62
C GLY A 14 25.95 -6.89 11.37
N LYS A 15 26.33 -5.69 11.76
CA LYS A 15 27.70 -5.16 11.65
C LYS A 15 28.24 -4.77 13.01
N THR A 16 29.55 -4.53 13.08
CA THR A 16 30.21 -4.05 14.31
C THR A 16 30.18 -2.52 14.39
N VAL A 17 30.26 -2.00 15.61
CA VAL A 17 30.41 -0.55 15.85
C VAL A 17 31.66 -0.01 15.13
N GLN A 18 32.76 -0.77 15.12
CA GLN A 18 33.98 -0.37 14.42
C GLN A 18 33.77 -0.23 12.92
N THR A 19 32.96 -1.11 12.29
CA THR A 19 32.58 -1.00 10.88
C THR A 19 31.85 0.31 10.61
N LEU A 20 30.92 0.70 11.47
CA LEU A 20 30.19 1.95 11.32
C LEU A 20 31.08 3.19 11.48
N ARG A 21 32.04 3.14 12.40
CA ARG A 21 33.03 4.21 12.56
C ARG A 21 33.90 4.35 11.31
N ASN A 22 34.31 3.23 10.72
CA ASN A 22 35.08 3.22 9.48
C ASN A 22 34.25 3.78 8.30
N TRP A 23 32.98 3.44 8.22
CA TRP A 23 32.07 3.98 7.20
C TRP A 23 31.83 5.48 7.33
N ASP A 24 31.79 6.00 8.55
CA ASP A 24 31.73 7.44 8.79
C ASP A 24 33.02 8.13 8.28
N LYS A 25 34.18 7.58 8.58
CA LYS A 25 35.49 8.11 8.13
C LYS A 25 35.64 8.11 6.61
N ASN A 26 35.25 7.01 5.95
CA ASN A 26 35.39 6.88 4.49
C ASN A 26 34.21 7.44 3.69
N GLY A 27 33.16 7.91 4.37
CA GLY A 27 31.97 8.48 3.72
C GLY A 27 30.96 7.46 3.22
N SER A 28 31.14 6.15 3.45
CA SER A 28 30.21 5.10 3.00
C SER A 28 28.83 5.21 3.67
N LEU A 29 28.82 5.51 4.97
CA LEU A 29 27.60 5.78 5.74
C LEU A 29 27.90 6.76 6.86
N LYS A 30 27.37 7.96 6.78
CA LYS A 30 27.48 8.97 7.81
C LYS A 30 26.31 8.91 8.78
N PRO A 31 26.52 9.16 10.09
CA PRO A 31 25.42 9.26 11.04
C PRO A 31 24.48 10.40 10.67
N HIS A 32 23.21 10.30 11.08
CA HIS A 32 22.26 11.40 10.95
C HIS A 32 22.71 12.62 11.73
N HIS A 33 23.17 12.42 12.94
CA HIS A 33 23.76 13.47 13.79
C HIS A 33 24.71 12.87 14.82
N ILE A 34 25.57 13.71 15.38
CA ILE A 34 26.48 13.39 16.46
C ILE A 34 26.16 14.33 17.62
N THR A 35 25.97 13.79 18.82
CA THR A 35 25.72 14.59 20.01
C THR A 35 27.01 15.31 20.47
N GLU A 36 26.86 16.32 21.35
CA GLU A 36 28.01 17.01 21.96
C GLU A 36 28.98 16.07 22.66
N GLY A 37 28.47 14.96 23.23
CA GLY A 37 29.29 13.90 23.83
C GLY A 37 30.00 12.95 22.84
N GLY A 38 29.83 13.19 21.54
CA GLY A 38 30.46 12.38 20.48
C GLY A 38 29.71 11.09 20.11
N THR A 39 28.51 10.87 20.61
CA THR A 39 27.69 9.71 20.27
C THR A 39 27.04 9.87 18.92
N ARG A 40 27.21 8.89 18.05
CA ARG A 40 26.61 8.85 16.72
C ARG A 40 25.23 8.25 16.78
N TYR A 41 24.28 8.92 16.12
CA TYR A 41 22.89 8.45 15.95
C TYR A 41 22.53 8.32 14.49
N TYR A 42 21.77 7.27 14.18
CA TYR A 42 21.31 6.91 12.85
C TYR A 42 19.77 6.93 12.82
N SER A 43 19.19 7.38 11.71
CA SER A 43 17.74 7.47 11.56
C SER A 43 17.11 6.14 11.15
N GLN A 44 15.79 6.04 11.37
CA GLN A 44 15.01 4.91 10.85
C GLN A 44 15.08 4.82 9.31
N GLU A 45 15.17 5.95 8.62
CA GLU A 45 15.31 5.99 7.15
C GLU A 45 16.64 5.38 6.71
N GLN A 46 17.73 5.68 7.40
CA GLN A 46 19.03 5.07 7.12
C GLN A 46 19.00 3.56 7.35
N LEU A 47 18.31 3.09 8.38
CA LEU A 47 18.12 1.66 8.63
C LEU A 47 17.30 1.01 7.50
N ASN A 48 16.20 1.61 7.10
CA ASN A 48 15.37 1.12 6.01
C ASN A 48 16.13 1.08 4.69
N HIS A 49 16.91 2.11 4.40
CA HIS A 49 17.75 2.17 3.20
C HIS A 49 18.80 1.04 3.20
N PHE A 50 19.47 0.83 4.31
CA PHE A 50 20.50 -0.21 4.43
C PHE A 50 19.90 -1.62 4.28
N LEU A 51 18.74 -1.88 4.89
CA LEU A 51 18.06 -3.17 4.80
C LEU A 51 17.33 -3.37 3.47
N GLY A 52 17.39 -2.40 2.54
CA GLY A 52 16.64 -2.44 1.29
C GLY A 52 15.12 -2.33 1.48
N LEU A 53 14.68 -1.99 2.69
CA LEU A 53 13.28 -1.67 2.95
C LEU A 53 12.99 -0.32 2.29
N LYS A 54 12.13 -0.33 1.28
CA LYS A 54 11.67 0.93 0.67
C LYS A 54 11.15 1.83 1.78
N SER A 55 11.74 3.00 1.95
CA SER A 55 11.20 3.97 2.87
C SER A 55 9.74 4.22 2.50
N LYS A 56 8.89 4.45 3.50
CA LYS A 56 7.52 4.96 3.29
C LYS A 56 7.57 6.43 2.80
N THR A 57 8.60 6.80 2.03
CA THR A 57 8.55 8.04 1.28
C THR A 57 7.33 7.97 0.38
N LYS A 58 6.60 9.06 0.29
CA LYS A 58 5.47 9.24 -0.61
C LYS A 58 5.82 8.74 -2.01
N LEU A 59 5.77 7.41 -2.19
CA LEU A 59 5.60 6.84 -3.50
C LEU A 59 4.35 7.50 -4.06
N ASN A 60 4.33 7.83 -5.32
CA ASN A 60 3.14 8.34 -6.01
C ASN A 60 2.07 7.26 -5.95
N LYS A 61 1.43 7.17 -4.78
CA LYS A 61 0.35 6.23 -4.54
C LYS A 61 -0.85 6.69 -5.36
N LYS A 62 -1.49 5.74 -6.02
CA LYS A 62 -2.64 5.97 -6.86
C LYS A 62 -3.93 5.57 -6.15
N THR A 63 -5.02 6.16 -6.56
CA THR A 63 -6.36 5.65 -6.25
C THR A 63 -6.73 4.61 -7.30
N ILE A 64 -7.22 3.47 -6.85
CA ILE A 64 -7.68 2.38 -7.73
C ILE A 64 -9.18 2.23 -7.60
N GLY A 65 -9.88 2.37 -8.70
CA GLY A 65 -11.28 1.99 -8.80
C GLY A 65 -11.38 0.51 -9.16
N TYR A 66 -12.01 -0.28 -8.30
CA TYR A 66 -12.20 -1.71 -8.56
C TYR A 66 -13.65 -2.00 -8.88
N CYS A 67 -13.89 -2.64 -10.01
CA CYS A 67 -15.22 -2.99 -10.51
C CYS A 67 -15.30 -4.49 -10.80
N ARG A 68 -16.43 -5.10 -10.52
CA ARG A 68 -16.63 -6.53 -10.71
C ARG A 68 -18.08 -6.86 -11.05
N VAL A 69 -18.26 -7.80 -11.96
CA VAL A 69 -19.51 -8.52 -12.20
C VAL A 69 -19.25 -10.03 -12.15
N SER A 70 -20.30 -10.81 -11.90
CA SER A 70 -20.16 -12.24 -11.66
C SER A 70 -20.00 -13.06 -12.94
N SER A 71 -20.49 -12.58 -14.08
CA SER A 71 -20.46 -13.29 -15.34
C SER A 71 -20.31 -12.38 -16.56
N HIS A 72 -19.88 -12.96 -17.69
CA HIS A 72 -19.77 -12.25 -18.96
C HIS A 72 -21.10 -11.71 -19.50
N LYS A 73 -22.23 -12.28 -19.09
CA LYS A 73 -23.56 -11.78 -19.44
C LYS A 73 -23.85 -10.38 -18.87
N GLN A 74 -23.11 -9.98 -17.84
CA GLN A 74 -23.24 -8.70 -17.14
C GLN A 74 -22.21 -7.66 -17.62
N LYS A 75 -21.65 -7.82 -18.81
CA LYS A 75 -20.64 -6.89 -19.34
C LYS A 75 -21.14 -5.45 -19.40
N ASP A 76 -22.38 -5.23 -19.80
CA ASP A 76 -22.97 -3.90 -19.85
C ASP A 76 -23.13 -3.28 -18.46
N ASP A 77 -23.43 -4.10 -17.47
CA ASP A 77 -23.48 -3.68 -16.07
C ASP A 77 -22.10 -3.32 -15.54
N LEU A 78 -21.05 -4.06 -15.95
CA LEU A 78 -19.68 -3.73 -15.64
C LEU A 78 -19.26 -2.37 -16.21
N GLU A 79 -19.61 -2.09 -17.45
CA GLU A 79 -19.33 -0.80 -18.09
C GLU A 79 -20.02 0.37 -17.36
N ARG A 80 -21.29 0.20 -16.97
CA ARG A 80 -22.02 1.20 -16.15
C ARG A 80 -21.37 1.39 -14.78
N GLN A 81 -20.95 0.31 -14.14
CA GLN A 81 -20.25 0.36 -12.85
C GLN A 81 -18.93 1.15 -12.97
N ILE A 82 -18.14 0.88 -14.03
CA ILE A 82 -16.90 1.60 -14.32
C ILE A 82 -17.17 3.09 -14.50
N GLU A 83 -18.19 3.47 -15.30
CA GLU A 83 -18.55 4.87 -15.51
C GLU A 83 -18.98 5.57 -14.21
N ASN A 84 -19.77 4.91 -13.37
CA ASN A 84 -20.17 5.44 -12.08
C ASN A 84 -18.97 5.67 -11.14
N VAL A 85 -18.06 4.72 -11.08
CA VAL A 85 -16.85 4.83 -10.27
C VAL A 85 -15.93 5.94 -10.80
N LYS A 86 -15.73 6.03 -12.10
CA LYS A 86 -14.97 7.12 -12.72
C LYS A 86 -15.58 8.49 -12.42
N THR A 87 -16.87 8.64 -12.59
CA THR A 87 -17.58 9.91 -12.31
C THR A 87 -17.37 10.34 -10.86
N TYR A 88 -17.49 9.41 -9.94
CA TYR A 88 -17.23 9.67 -8.51
C TYR A 88 -15.78 10.13 -8.27
N MET A 89 -14.80 9.43 -8.85
CA MET A 89 -13.39 9.75 -8.64
C MET A 89 -12.98 11.07 -9.32
N TYR A 90 -13.55 11.39 -10.47
CA TYR A 90 -13.37 12.71 -11.11
C TYR A 90 -13.93 13.85 -10.23
N ALA A 91 -15.11 13.65 -9.67
CA ALA A 91 -15.72 14.65 -8.77
C ALA A 91 -14.89 14.88 -7.50
N LYS A 92 -14.18 13.86 -7.03
CA LYS A 92 -13.27 13.94 -5.87
C LYS A 92 -11.88 14.49 -6.22
N GLY A 93 -11.54 14.61 -7.51
CA GLY A 93 -10.22 15.06 -7.95
C GLY A 93 -9.12 14.03 -7.76
N TYR A 94 -9.46 12.73 -7.73
CA TYR A 94 -8.47 11.67 -7.58
C TYR A 94 -7.71 11.40 -8.87
N GLN A 95 -6.41 11.14 -8.76
CA GLN A 95 -5.64 10.47 -9.79
C GLN A 95 -5.85 8.97 -9.65
N PHE A 96 -6.42 8.32 -10.66
CA PHE A 96 -6.87 6.95 -10.53
C PHE A 96 -6.59 6.08 -11.75
N GLU A 97 -6.62 4.78 -11.50
CA GLU A 97 -6.68 3.72 -12.51
C GLU A 97 -7.87 2.81 -12.20
N ILE A 98 -8.41 2.16 -13.22
CA ILE A 98 -9.49 1.18 -13.07
C ILE A 98 -8.93 -0.23 -13.22
N ILE A 99 -9.29 -1.09 -12.27
CA ILE A 99 -9.10 -2.54 -12.37
C ILE A 99 -10.48 -3.18 -12.36
N SER A 100 -10.74 -4.06 -13.29
CA SER A 100 -12.02 -4.76 -13.37
C SER A 100 -11.83 -6.26 -13.52
N ASP A 101 -12.77 -7.01 -12.96
CA ASP A 101 -12.84 -8.45 -13.06
C ASP A 101 -14.23 -8.93 -13.48
N ILE A 102 -14.25 -10.07 -14.14
CA ILE A 102 -15.46 -10.85 -14.38
C ILE A 102 -15.28 -12.18 -13.64
N GLY A 103 -16.06 -12.37 -12.58
CA GLY A 103 -15.97 -13.56 -11.75
C GLY A 103 -16.67 -13.39 -10.42
N SER A 104 -17.00 -14.49 -9.77
CA SER A 104 -17.70 -14.51 -8.49
C SER A 104 -16.93 -13.79 -7.38
N GLY A 105 -17.64 -13.13 -6.48
CA GLY A 105 -17.08 -12.51 -5.28
C GLY A 105 -16.43 -13.50 -4.30
N ILE A 106 -16.72 -14.80 -4.44
CA ILE A 106 -16.09 -15.87 -3.66
C ILE A 106 -14.87 -16.51 -4.37
N ASN A 107 -14.63 -16.15 -5.62
CA ASN A 107 -13.42 -16.56 -6.32
C ASN A 107 -12.28 -15.58 -6.04
N TYR A 108 -11.33 -15.97 -5.23
CA TYR A 108 -10.19 -15.13 -4.85
C TYR A 108 -9.04 -15.15 -5.85
N ASN A 109 -9.11 -16.02 -6.85
CA ASN A 109 -8.07 -16.14 -7.88
C ASN A 109 -8.44 -15.37 -9.16
N LYS A 110 -8.94 -14.15 -9.02
CA LYS A 110 -9.19 -13.24 -10.15
C LYS A 110 -7.94 -12.43 -10.46
N LYS A 111 -7.67 -12.23 -11.75
CA LYS A 111 -6.48 -11.52 -12.22
C LYS A 111 -6.40 -10.08 -11.67
N GLY A 112 -7.51 -9.34 -11.75
CA GLY A 112 -7.55 -7.95 -11.28
C GLY A 112 -7.43 -7.85 -9.76
N LEU A 113 -8.09 -8.72 -9.01
CA LEU A 113 -7.97 -8.76 -7.56
C LEU A 113 -6.54 -9.06 -7.11
N ASN A 114 -5.89 -10.03 -7.73
CA ASN A 114 -4.50 -10.36 -7.43
C ASN A 114 -3.55 -9.20 -7.79
N GLN A 115 -3.77 -8.56 -8.92
CA GLN A 115 -3.02 -7.36 -9.29
C GLN A 115 -3.20 -6.23 -8.26
N LEU A 116 -4.42 -6.02 -7.78
CA LEU A 116 -4.72 -5.02 -6.76
C LEU A 116 -3.99 -5.32 -5.45
N ILE A 117 -4.00 -6.58 -5.00
CA ILE A 117 -3.28 -7.01 -3.79
C ILE A 117 -1.77 -6.78 -3.95
N ASP A 118 -1.18 -7.14 -5.08
CA ASP A 118 0.23 -6.91 -5.36
C ASP A 118 0.57 -5.42 -5.31
N MET A 119 -0.26 -4.57 -5.89
CA MET A 119 -0.08 -3.11 -5.83
C MET A 119 -0.18 -2.56 -4.41
N ILE A 120 -1.11 -3.07 -3.59
CA ILE A 120 -1.25 -2.69 -2.17
C ILE A 120 0.02 -3.03 -1.40
N THR A 121 0.49 -4.26 -1.53
CA THR A 121 1.68 -4.76 -0.82
C THR A 121 2.98 -4.10 -1.28
N ASN A 122 3.01 -3.61 -2.52
CA ASN A 122 4.10 -2.79 -3.06
C ASN A 122 4.00 -1.30 -2.69
N LEU A 123 3.04 -0.91 -1.86
CA LEU A 123 2.81 0.48 -1.42
C LEU A 123 2.47 1.45 -2.57
N GLU A 124 1.81 0.96 -3.61
CA GLU A 124 1.45 1.74 -4.80
C GLU A 124 0.03 2.31 -4.72
N VAL A 125 -0.77 1.89 -3.74
CA VAL A 125 -2.19 2.24 -3.61
C VAL A 125 -2.44 3.11 -2.38
N ASP A 126 -2.95 4.29 -2.60
CA ASP A 126 -3.42 5.17 -1.53
C ASP A 126 -4.84 4.81 -1.10
N LYS A 127 -5.72 4.60 -2.06
CA LYS A 127 -7.14 4.37 -1.85
C LYS A 127 -7.72 3.39 -2.87
N ILE A 128 -8.64 2.55 -2.40
CA ILE A 128 -9.47 1.71 -3.25
C ILE A 128 -10.89 2.27 -3.22
N VAL A 129 -11.48 2.51 -4.38
CA VAL A 129 -12.86 2.95 -4.53
C VAL A 129 -13.68 1.85 -5.16
N VAL A 130 -14.75 1.46 -4.51
CA VAL A 130 -15.71 0.46 -5.00
C VAL A 130 -17.12 1.00 -4.93
N LEU A 131 -17.97 0.58 -5.86
CA LEU A 131 -19.37 1.01 -5.89
C LEU A 131 -20.15 0.44 -4.70
N TYR A 132 -19.99 -0.86 -4.44
CA TYR A 132 -20.56 -1.57 -3.30
C TYR A 132 -19.50 -2.43 -2.61
N LYS A 133 -19.68 -2.69 -1.34
CA LYS A 133 -18.75 -3.50 -0.51
C LYS A 133 -18.50 -4.89 -1.10
N ASP A 134 -19.54 -5.56 -1.61
CA ASP A 134 -19.46 -6.91 -2.19
C ASP A 134 -18.79 -6.95 -3.57
N ARG A 135 -18.55 -5.80 -4.21
CA ARG A 135 -17.78 -5.72 -5.47
C ARG A 135 -16.33 -6.02 -5.26
N LEU A 136 -15.77 -5.68 -4.09
CA LEU A 136 -14.38 -6.02 -3.77
C LEU A 136 -14.24 -7.51 -3.48
N ILE A 137 -14.98 -7.98 -2.50
CA ILE A 137 -14.98 -9.37 -2.08
C ILE A 137 -16.29 -9.66 -1.34
N ARG A 138 -16.84 -10.83 -1.51
CA ARG A 138 -18.12 -11.20 -0.90
C ARG A 138 -17.97 -11.66 0.56
N PHE A 139 -16.92 -12.44 0.84
CA PHE A 139 -16.59 -12.93 2.18
C PHE A 139 -15.13 -12.57 2.51
N GLY A 140 -14.84 -12.33 3.79
CA GLY A 140 -13.50 -11.98 4.22
C GLY A 140 -13.11 -10.52 3.95
N TYR A 141 -14.08 -9.65 3.86
CA TYR A 141 -13.85 -8.20 3.68
C TYR A 141 -12.92 -7.64 4.76
N GLU A 142 -13.09 -8.05 6.00
CA GLU A 142 -12.26 -7.64 7.13
C GLU A 142 -10.79 -8.02 6.94
N LEU A 143 -10.52 -9.14 6.27
CA LEU A 143 -9.15 -9.55 5.95
C LEU A 143 -8.50 -8.58 4.97
N ILE A 144 -9.22 -8.21 3.92
CA ILE A 144 -8.74 -7.22 2.93
C ILE A 144 -8.56 -5.85 3.59
N GLU A 145 -9.51 -5.44 4.40
CA GLU A 145 -9.44 -4.18 5.16
C GLU A 145 -8.22 -4.12 6.06
N ASN A 146 -7.93 -5.20 6.81
CA ASN A 146 -6.74 -5.31 7.63
C ASN A 146 -5.44 -5.26 6.82
N ILE A 147 -5.39 -5.91 5.67
CA ILE A 147 -4.24 -5.83 4.77
C ILE A 147 -4.05 -4.40 4.28
N CYS A 148 -5.11 -3.75 3.84
CA CYS A 148 -5.07 -2.36 3.41
C CYS A 148 -4.55 -1.43 4.51
N GLU A 149 -5.06 -1.57 5.72
CA GLU A 149 -4.63 -0.77 6.87
C GLU A 149 -3.13 -0.93 7.16
N LYS A 150 -2.62 -2.15 7.14
CA LYS A 150 -1.19 -2.44 7.34
C LYS A 150 -0.28 -1.77 6.30
N TYR A 151 -0.74 -1.65 5.07
CA TYR A 151 0.01 -1.07 3.96
C TYR A 151 -0.34 0.41 3.67
N GLY A 152 -1.16 1.02 4.52
CA GLY A 152 -1.53 2.43 4.41
C GLY A 152 -2.49 2.73 3.26
N THR A 153 -3.33 1.76 2.88
CA THR A 153 -4.40 1.90 1.90
C THR A 153 -5.75 2.01 2.58
N THR A 154 -6.60 2.93 2.16
CA THR A 154 -7.98 3.07 2.64
C THR A 154 -8.96 2.52 1.61
N ILE A 155 -10.11 2.03 2.07
CA ILE A 155 -11.21 1.58 1.21
C ILE A 155 -12.35 2.58 1.30
N GLU A 156 -12.81 3.07 0.17
CA GLU A 156 -13.93 4.00 0.06
C GLU A 156 -15.07 3.35 -0.74
N ILE A 157 -16.23 3.24 -0.11
CA ILE A 157 -17.44 2.64 -0.70
C ILE A 157 -18.37 3.77 -1.10
N ILE A 158 -18.77 3.81 -2.38
CA ILE A 158 -19.62 4.87 -2.90
C ILE A 158 -21.05 4.72 -2.38
N ASP A 159 -21.60 3.50 -2.42
CA ASP A 159 -22.95 3.18 -1.98
C ASP A 159 -22.89 2.11 -0.87
N ASN A 160 -23.22 2.52 0.34
CA ASN A 160 -23.23 1.66 1.51
C ASN A 160 -24.52 0.82 1.65
N THR A 161 -25.43 0.87 0.68
CA THR A 161 -26.62 0.01 0.69
C THR A 161 -26.19 -1.44 0.44
N GLU A 162 -26.53 -2.34 1.35
CA GLU A 162 -26.36 -3.77 1.12
C GLU A 162 -27.35 -4.22 0.05
N LYS A 163 -26.88 -4.39 -1.19
CA LYS A 163 -27.63 -5.13 -2.20
C LYS A 163 -27.41 -6.61 -1.94
N THR A 164 -28.39 -7.25 -1.34
CA THR A 164 -28.52 -8.71 -1.40
C THR A 164 -28.84 -9.05 -2.86
N GLU A 165 -27.89 -9.65 -3.56
CA GLU A 165 -28.21 -10.32 -4.84
C GLU A 165 -29.11 -11.51 -4.50
N GLU A 166 -30.37 -11.47 -4.93
CA GLU A 166 -31.25 -12.63 -5.04
C GLU A 166 -30.74 -13.58 -6.12
#